data_62e2a5a10da1304d7ffe81c067c02dfd
#
_entry.id   62e2a5a10da1304d7ffe81c067c02dfd
#
_cell.length_a   1.000
_cell.length_b   1.000
_cell.length_c   1.000
_cell.angle_alpha   90.00
_cell.angle_beta   90.00
_cell.angle_gamma   90.00
#
_symmetry.space_group_name_H-M   'P 1'
#
loop_
_entity.id
_entity.type
_entity.pdbx_description
1 polymer ?
#
loop_
_entity_poly.entity_id
_entity_poly.type
_entity_poly.pdbx_seq_one_letter_code
_entity_poly.pdbx_strand_id
1 'polypeptide(L)' 'MSESTKLATLTPRQRDIFEFLKDLILNRGYGPTVREIGNEFGIRSPNGVMCHLKALEKKGLISR' A
#
# COMPACT_ATOMS: atom_id res chain seq x y z
N MET A 1 -14.08 -15.17 4.48
CA MET A 1 -14.41 -15.03 3.04
C MET A 1 -14.33 -13.59 2.56
N SER A 2 -14.95 -12.65 3.30
CA SER A 2 -14.93 -11.25 2.89
C SER A 2 -13.52 -10.66 2.84
N GLU A 3 -12.65 -11.04 3.75
CA GLU A 3 -11.27 -10.56 3.74
C GLU A 3 -10.52 -11.04 2.52
N SER A 4 -10.67 -12.32 2.19
CA SER A 4 -10.04 -12.89 1.00
C SER A 4 -10.54 -12.19 -0.26
N THR A 5 -11.83 -11.91 -0.32
CA THR A 5 -12.42 -11.21 -1.43
C THR A 5 -11.84 -9.81 -1.57
N LYS A 6 -11.70 -9.11 -0.44
CA LYS A 6 -11.15 -7.77 -0.42
C LYS A 6 -9.73 -7.74 -0.97
N LEU A 7 -8.90 -8.68 -0.54
CA LEU A 7 -7.52 -8.78 -1.02
C LEU A 7 -7.47 -9.21 -2.48
N ALA A 8 -8.39 -10.07 -2.89
CA ALA A 8 -8.44 -10.56 -4.26
C ALA A 8 -8.79 -9.46 -5.26
N THR A 9 -9.41 -8.36 -4.81
CA THR A 9 -9.72 -7.25 -5.71
C THR A 9 -8.56 -6.29 -5.92
N LEU A 10 -7.46 -6.51 -5.20
CA LEU A 10 -6.27 -5.67 -5.37
C LEU A 10 -5.47 -6.12 -6.59
N THR A 11 -4.87 -5.15 -7.27
CA THR A 11 -3.88 -5.49 -8.29
C THR A 11 -2.65 -6.04 -7.59
N PRO A 12 -1.79 -6.80 -8.29
CA PRO A 12 -0.55 -7.29 -7.67
C PRO A 12 0.30 -6.17 -7.08
N ARG A 13 0.37 -5.04 -7.75
CA ARG A 13 1.14 -3.90 -7.26
C ARG A 13 0.54 -3.32 -5.98
N GLN A 14 -0.77 -3.17 -5.95
CA GLN A 14 -1.45 -2.65 -4.76
C GLN A 14 -1.26 -3.58 -3.58
N ARG A 15 -1.33 -4.88 -3.82
CA ARG A 15 -1.11 -5.86 -2.78
C ARG A 15 0.31 -5.80 -2.24
N ASP A 16 1.29 -5.68 -3.11
CA ASP A 16 2.70 -5.57 -2.69
C ASP A 16 2.92 -4.34 -1.83
N ILE A 17 2.33 -3.22 -2.21
CA ILE A 17 2.44 -1.99 -1.44
C ILE A 17 1.77 -2.15 -0.09
N PHE A 18 0.62 -2.78 -0.05
CA PHE A 18 -0.09 -3.04 1.21
C PHE A 18 0.75 -3.89 2.16
N GLU A 19 1.37 -4.96 1.65
CA GLU A 19 2.22 -5.82 2.45
C GLU A 19 3.44 -5.06 2.97
N PHE A 20 4.02 -4.23 2.15
CA PHE A 20 5.16 -3.41 2.53
C PHE A 20 4.80 -2.44 3.66
N LEU A 21 3.64 -1.77 3.54
CA LEU A 21 3.14 -0.89 4.58
C LEU A 21 2.95 -1.63 5.90
N LYS A 22 2.32 -2.78 5.82
CA LYS A 22 2.02 -3.59 7.00
C LYS A 22 3.31 -4.04 7.69
N ASP A 23 4.28 -4.50 6.91
CA ASP A 23 5.58 -4.93 7.43
C ASP A 23 6.28 -3.82 8.19
N LEU A 24 6.35 -2.63 7.61
CA LEU A 24 7.04 -1.53 8.25
C LEU A 24 6.34 -1.06 9.51
N ILE A 25 5.01 -1.03 9.49
CA ILE A 25 4.25 -0.66 10.68
C ILE A 25 4.51 -1.65 11.81
N LEU A 26 4.55 -2.93 11.51
CA LEU A 26 4.80 -3.96 12.52
C LEU A 26 6.24 -3.93 13.02
N ASN A 27 7.20 -3.62 12.15
CA ASN A 27 8.61 -3.69 12.51
C ASN A 27 9.14 -2.43 13.16
N ARG A 28 8.67 -1.25 12.76
CA ARG A 28 9.20 0.00 13.30
C ARG A 28 8.13 0.93 13.87
N GLY A 29 6.86 0.51 13.88
CA GLY A 29 5.78 1.24 14.51
C GLY A 29 5.18 2.38 13.69
N TYR A 30 5.67 2.61 12.48
CA TYR A 30 5.11 3.64 11.60
C TYR A 30 5.31 3.25 10.14
N GLY A 31 4.43 3.76 9.29
CA GLY A 31 4.44 3.40 7.88
C GLY A 31 5.50 4.15 7.08
N PRO A 32 5.74 3.73 5.84
CA PRO A 32 6.72 4.38 4.98
C PRO A 32 6.19 5.70 4.43
N THR A 33 7.15 6.56 4.04
CA THR A 33 6.80 7.78 3.32
C THR A 33 6.52 7.44 1.86
N VAL A 34 5.90 8.38 1.15
CA VAL A 34 5.66 8.24 -0.29
C VAL A 34 6.98 7.97 -1.01
N ARG A 35 8.03 8.64 -0.59
CA ARG A 35 9.36 8.48 -1.19
C ARG A 35 9.90 7.06 -0.99
N GLU A 36 9.74 6.53 0.22
CA GLU A 36 10.18 5.16 0.51
C GLU A 36 9.46 4.14 -0.36
N ILE A 37 8.15 4.33 -0.52
CA ILE A 37 7.35 3.44 -1.35
C ILE A 37 7.81 3.53 -2.80
N GLY A 38 8.03 4.75 -3.28
CA GLY A 38 8.51 4.95 -4.64
C GLY A 38 9.83 4.25 -4.90
N ASN A 39 10.76 4.38 -3.95
CA ASN A 39 12.07 3.73 -4.07
C ASN A 39 11.96 2.21 -4.05
N GLU A 40 11.11 1.69 -3.19
CA GLU A 40 10.96 0.25 -3.06
C GLU A 40 10.37 -0.39 -4.32
N PHE A 41 9.44 0.28 -4.95
CA PHE A 41 8.71 -0.28 -6.09
C PHE A 41 9.10 0.33 -7.44
N GLY A 42 10.12 1.17 -7.44
CA GLY A 42 10.60 1.77 -8.69
C GLY A 42 9.61 2.75 -9.31
N ILE A 43 8.78 3.37 -8.50
CA ILE A 43 7.81 4.36 -8.97
C ILE A 43 8.46 5.74 -8.89
N ARG A 44 8.67 6.36 -10.03
CA ARG A 44 9.37 7.66 -10.06
C ARG A 44 8.48 8.82 -9.66
N SER A 45 7.18 8.71 -9.92
CA SER A 45 6.27 9.81 -9.69
C SER A 45 5.57 9.65 -8.34
N PRO A 46 5.59 10.68 -7.49
CA PRO A 46 4.83 10.64 -6.24
C PRO A 46 3.33 10.42 -6.48
N ASN A 47 2.81 10.91 -7.60
CA ASN A 47 1.41 10.71 -7.93
C ASN A 47 1.07 9.24 -8.15
N GLY A 48 2.01 8.48 -8.73
CA GLY A 48 1.81 7.05 -8.91
C GLY A 48 1.65 6.33 -7.59
N VAL A 49 2.48 6.70 -6.61
CA VAL A 49 2.40 6.14 -5.26
C VAL A 49 1.06 6.53 -4.61
N MET A 50 0.69 7.80 -4.72
CA MET A 50 -0.54 8.30 -4.12
C MET A 50 -1.77 7.62 -4.71
N CYS A 51 -1.76 7.31 -6.01
CA CYS A 51 -2.85 6.58 -6.63
C CYS A 51 -3.06 5.23 -5.97
N HIS A 52 -1.98 4.50 -5.73
CA HIS A 52 -2.08 3.21 -5.08
C HIS A 52 -2.57 3.34 -3.65
N LEU A 53 -2.05 4.33 -2.92
CA LEU A 53 -2.46 4.56 -1.54
C LEU A 53 -3.93 4.93 -1.44
N LYS A 54 -4.40 5.78 -2.34
CA LYS A 54 -5.82 6.16 -2.37
C LYS A 54 -6.71 4.97 -2.67
N ALA A 55 -6.27 4.09 -3.55
CA ALA A 55 -7.04 2.89 -3.87
C ALA A 55 -7.14 1.98 -2.63
N LEU A 56 -6.05 1.81 -1.91
CA LEU A 56 -6.05 1.00 -0.69
C LEU A 56 -6.93 1.62 0.40
N GLU A 57 -6.86 2.93 0.53
CA GLU A 57 -7.68 3.67 1.49
C GLU A 57 -9.15 3.53 1.16
N LYS A 58 -9.49 3.65 -0.11
CA LYS A 58 -10.87 3.53 -0.58
C LYS A 58 -11.44 2.16 -0.31
N LYS A 59 -10.59 1.13 -0.35
CA LYS A 59 -11.01 -0.24 -0.05
C LYS A 59 -11.04 -0.53 1.45
N GLY A 60 -10.65 0.44 2.27
CA GLY A 60 -10.68 0.30 3.71
C GLY A 60 -9.55 -0.54 4.28
N LEU A 61 -8.48 -0.76 3.51
CA LEU A 61 -7.35 -1.56 3.96
C LEU A 61 -6.34 -0.74 4.77
N ILE A 62 -6.28 0.56 4.50
CA ILE A 62 -5.43 1.47 5.27
C ILE A 62 -6.25 2.69 5.65
N SER A 63 -5.81 3.41 6.67
CA SER A 63 -6.44 4.67 7.05
C SER A 63 -5.37 5.74 7.22
N ARG A 64 -5.79 6.98 7.02
CA ARG A 64 -4.89 8.12 7.10
C ARG A 64 -5.38 9.16 8.06
#